data_38eb3d051dde6aa919f30e7fe3773a72
#
_entry.id   38eb3d051dde6aa919f30e7fe3773a72
#
_cell.length_a   1.000
_cell.length_b   1.000
_cell.length_c   1.000
_cell.angle_alpha   90.00
_cell.angle_beta   90.00
_cell.angle_gamma   90.00
#
_symmetry.space_group_name_H-M   'P 1'
#
loop_
_entity.id
_entity.type
_entity.pdbx_description
1 polymer ?
#
loop_
_entity_poly.entity_id
_entity_poly.type
_entity_poly.pdbx_seq_one_letter_code
_entity_poly.pdbx_strand_id
1 'polypeptide(L)'
;GWNVALKEVTGEAVLRVDAHTFFDKDFILNNVKEIENGENIVGGKCISVTQNNNWKEKLLLIAEESIFGCGIADFRRKESKEYVSTLAFAMYRKKVFDDVGPYNENLARTEDNEMHYRMKQKGYKFLLSPNIKSYRYARSDLNGMIKQKYGNGKWIGITLHYCQKCFS
;
A
#
# COMPACT_ATOMS: atom_id res chain seq x y z
N GLY A 1 16.70 -3.11 -4.48
CA GLY A 1 15.39 -2.51 -4.57
C GLY A 1 15.21 -1.30 -3.64
N TRP A 2 14.19 -1.32 -2.79
CA TRP A 2 13.78 -0.17 -1.95
C TRP A 2 14.89 0.37 -1.06
N ASN A 3 15.66 -0.48 -0.40
CA ASN A 3 16.75 -0.04 0.50
C ASN A 3 17.87 0.70 -0.24
N VAL A 4 18.14 0.37 -1.50
CA VAL A 4 19.09 1.12 -2.33
C VAL A 4 18.52 2.50 -2.65
N ALA A 5 17.25 2.56 -3.07
CA ALA A 5 16.60 3.84 -3.35
C ALA A 5 16.52 4.76 -2.12
N LEU A 6 16.25 4.21 -0.93
CA LEU A 6 16.21 4.98 0.32
C LEU A 6 17.53 5.65 0.67
N LYS A 7 18.67 5.05 0.31
CA LYS A 7 20.00 5.64 0.54
C LYS A 7 20.26 6.89 -0.30
N GLU A 8 19.61 6.96 -1.47
CA GLU A 8 19.76 8.07 -2.41
C GLU A 8 18.74 9.21 -2.19
N VAL A 9 17.86 9.07 -1.20
CA VAL A 9 16.83 10.09 -0.90
C VAL A 9 17.48 11.32 -0.28
N THR A 10 17.36 12.44 -0.99
CA THR A 10 17.81 13.78 -0.55
C THR A 10 16.66 14.69 -0.12
N GLY A 11 15.41 14.36 -0.52
CA GLY A 11 14.20 15.14 -0.21
C GLY A 11 13.70 14.91 1.22
N GLU A 12 12.80 15.80 1.66
CA GLU A 12 12.17 15.75 2.99
C GLU A 12 11.10 14.65 3.10
N ALA A 13 10.54 14.23 1.97
CA ALA A 13 9.51 13.20 1.89
C ALA A 13 9.81 12.20 0.76
N VAL A 14 9.37 10.96 0.97
CA VAL A 14 9.51 9.84 0.05
C VAL A 14 8.13 9.36 -0.35
N LEU A 15 7.85 9.33 -1.64
CA LEU A 15 6.65 8.73 -2.19
C LEU A 15 6.98 7.37 -2.83
N ARG A 16 6.37 6.30 -2.30
CA ARG A 16 6.48 4.98 -2.90
C ARG A 16 5.41 4.78 -3.96
N VAL A 17 5.82 4.48 -5.18
CA VAL A 17 4.93 4.15 -6.29
C VAL A 17 5.41 2.92 -7.04
N ASP A 18 4.49 2.15 -7.60
CA ASP A 18 4.79 0.97 -8.41
C ASP A 18 4.55 1.29 -9.90
N ALA A 19 5.36 0.73 -10.78
CA ALA A 19 5.34 1.00 -12.22
C ALA A 19 4.03 0.61 -12.94
N HIS A 20 3.20 -0.22 -12.31
CA HIS A 20 1.92 -0.69 -12.87
C HIS A 20 0.70 0.05 -12.30
N THR A 21 0.92 1.21 -11.69
CA THR A 21 -0.13 2.06 -11.10
C THR A 21 -0.21 3.40 -11.82
N PHE A 22 -1.34 4.04 -11.72
CA PHE A 22 -1.55 5.40 -12.20
C PHE A 22 -2.32 6.22 -11.16
N PHE A 23 -2.27 7.53 -11.28
CA PHE A 23 -2.68 8.46 -10.23
C PHE A 23 -3.47 9.61 -10.82
N ASP A 24 -4.34 10.22 -10.01
CA ASP A 24 -4.95 11.50 -10.35
C ASP A 24 -3.86 12.58 -10.51
N LYS A 25 -4.13 13.58 -11.35
CA LYS A 25 -3.19 14.70 -11.62
C LYS A 25 -2.72 15.43 -10.36
N ASP A 26 -3.58 15.50 -9.35
CA ASP A 26 -3.31 16.19 -8.08
C ASP A 26 -2.80 15.25 -6.98
N PHE A 27 -2.46 13.99 -7.32
CA PHE A 27 -2.05 12.97 -6.36
C PHE A 27 -0.86 13.42 -5.51
N ILE A 28 0.21 13.90 -6.13
CA ILE A 28 1.41 14.35 -5.41
C ILE A 28 1.08 15.60 -4.58
N LEU A 29 0.41 16.58 -5.18
CA LEU A 29 0.04 17.82 -4.50
C LEU A 29 -0.79 17.56 -3.24
N ASN A 30 -1.78 16.67 -3.32
CA ASN A 30 -2.62 16.34 -2.18
C ASN A 30 -1.86 15.59 -1.07
N ASN A 31 -0.90 14.72 -1.42
CA ASN A 31 -0.01 14.11 -0.44
C ASN A 31 0.88 15.17 0.26
N VAL A 32 1.49 16.08 -0.51
CA VAL A 32 2.35 17.15 0.03
C VAL A 32 1.57 18.03 1.00
N LYS A 33 0.35 18.47 0.63
CA LYS A 33 -0.50 19.28 1.52
C LYS A 33 -0.73 18.63 2.88
N GLU A 34 -1.00 17.31 2.92
CA GLU A 34 -1.21 16.62 4.19
C GLU A 34 0.10 16.48 5.00
N ILE A 35 1.23 16.26 4.32
CA ILE A 35 2.55 16.29 4.96
C ILE A 35 2.84 17.69 5.56
N GLU A 36 2.58 18.76 4.82
CA GLU A 36 2.76 20.13 5.29
C GLU A 36 1.83 20.46 6.48
N ASN A 37 0.63 19.89 6.53
CA ASN A 37 -0.29 19.98 7.65
C ASN A 37 0.17 19.22 8.91
N GLY A 38 1.35 18.61 8.89
CA GLY A 38 1.97 17.98 10.06
C GLY A 38 1.95 16.45 10.07
N GLU A 39 1.35 15.82 9.07
CA GLU A 39 1.31 14.37 8.99
C GLU A 39 2.68 13.78 8.64
N ASN A 40 2.93 12.56 9.10
CA ASN A 40 4.20 11.86 8.83
C ASN A 40 4.06 10.79 7.73
N ILE A 41 2.89 10.18 7.62
CA ILE A 41 2.59 9.14 6.65
C ILE A 41 1.19 9.37 6.10
N VAL A 42 1.09 9.55 4.80
CA VAL A 42 -0.15 9.91 4.13
C VAL A 42 -0.34 9.06 2.88
N GLY A 43 -1.55 8.72 2.60
CA GLY A 43 -1.93 8.08 1.35
C GLY A 43 -3.43 8.17 1.14
N GLY A 44 -3.93 7.44 0.17
CA GLY A 44 -5.32 7.50 -0.17
C GLY A 44 -5.90 6.17 -0.62
N LYS A 45 -7.09 6.25 -1.20
CA LYS A 45 -7.80 5.09 -1.71
C LYS A 45 -7.07 4.50 -2.91
N CYS A 46 -6.84 3.19 -2.87
CA CYS A 46 -6.34 2.43 -4.01
C CYS A 46 -7.50 1.71 -4.71
N ILE A 47 -7.86 2.18 -5.88
CA ILE A 47 -9.01 1.71 -6.67
C ILE A 47 -8.52 0.70 -7.70
N SER A 48 -9.13 -0.48 -7.72
CA SER A 48 -8.87 -1.47 -8.76
C SER A 48 -9.75 -1.20 -9.97
N VAL A 49 -9.20 -1.30 -11.17
CA VAL A 49 -9.93 -1.11 -12.42
C VAL A 49 -9.66 -2.26 -13.39
N THR A 50 -10.55 -2.48 -14.34
CA THR A 50 -10.38 -3.44 -15.43
C THR A 50 -9.59 -2.84 -16.57
N GLN A 51 -8.81 -3.64 -17.29
CA GLN A 51 -8.03 -3.17 -18.43
C GLN A 51 -8.88 -3.03 -19.69
N ASN A 52 -9.67 -4.05 -20.02
CA ASN A 52 -10.45 -4.12 -21.26
C ASN A 52 -11.97 -3.93 -21.04
N ASN A 53 -12.39 -3.71 -19.79
CA ASN A 53 -13.80 -3.47 -19.43
C ASN A 53 -14.78 -4.56 -19.90
N ASN A 54 -14.32 -5.79 -20.14
CA ASN A 54 -15.17 -6.92 -20.51
C ASN A 54 -15.84 -7.55 -19.27
N TRP A 55 -16.90 -8.36 -19.50
CA TRP A 55 -17.69 -8.95 -18.43
C TRP A 55 -16.88 -9.91 -17.53
N LYS A 56 -15.91 -10.65 -18.10
CA LYS A 56 -15.04 -11.58 -17.33
C LYS A 56 -14.16 -10.82 -16.35
N GLU A 57 -13.53 -9.75 -16.80
CA GLU A 57 -12.71 -8.89 -15.94
C GLU A 57 -13.55 -8.21 -14.85
N LYS A 58 -14.77 -7.76 -15.18
CA LYS A 58 -15.68 -7.19 -14.18
C LYS A 58 -16.06 -8.21 -13.11
N LEU A 59 -16.34 -9.46 -13.51
CA LEU A 59 -16.64 -10.53 -12.55
C LEU A 59 -15.44 -10.82 -11.63
N LEU A 60 -14.23 -10.89 -12.20
CA LEU A 60 -13.01 -11.07 -11.41
C LEU A 60 -12.75 -9.88 -10.46
N LEU A 61 -13.03 -8.66 -10.91
CA LEU A 61 -12.91 -7.46 -10.08
C LEU A 61 -13.88 -7.51 -8.90
N ILE A 62 -15.15 -7.84 -9.13
CA ILE A 62 -16.15 -8.03 -8.07
C ILE A 62 -15.70 -9.10 -7.07
N ALA A 63 -15.18 -10.22 -7.56
CA ALA A 63 -14.64 -11.28 -6.71
C ALA A 63 -13.42 -10.81 -5.91
N GLU A 64 -12.53 -10.00 -6.52
CA GLU A 64 -11.37 -9.43 -5.83
C GLU A 64 -11.78 -8.40 -4.76
N GLU A 65 -12.79 -7.58 -5.01
CA GLU A 65 -13.29 -6.55 -4.09
C GLU A 65 -14.20 -7.11 -2.99
N SER A 66 -14.64 -8.35 -3.12
CA SER A 66 -15.42 -9.01 -2.07
C SER A 66 -14.63 -9.15 -0.78
N ILE A 67 -15.32 -9.35 0.34
CA ILE A 67 -14.70 -9.57 1.66
C ILE A 67 -13.68 -10.73 1.62
N PHE A 68 -13.96 -11.75 0.82
CA PHE A 68 -13.06 -12.90 0.64
C PHE A 68 -11.87 -12.62 -0.31
N GLY A 69 -12.01 -11.63 -1.19
CA GLY A 69 -11.03 -11.35 -2.24
C GLY A 69 -9.98 -10.31 -1.88
N CYS A 70 -10.39 -9.15 -1.38
CA CYS A 70 -9.47 -8.01 -1.20
C CYS A 70 -8.83 -7.94 0.19
N GLY A 71 -9.20 -8.85 1.07
CA GLY A 71 -8.71 -8.79 2.44
C GLY A 71 -9.24 -7.58 3.20
N ILE A 72 -8.65 -7.37 4.37
CA ILE A 72 -9.09 -6.43 5.40
C ILE A 72 -8.51 -5.02 5.18
N ALA A 73 -7.93 -4.72 4.01
CA ALA A 73 -7.21 -3.47 3.79
C ALA A 73 -8.15 -2.24 3.76
N ASP A 74 -8.15 -1.47 4.84
CA ASP A 74 -8.97 -0.29 5.05
C ASP A 74 -8.87 0.73 3.91
N PHE A 75 -7.69 0.96 3.38
CA PHE A 75 -7.45 1.93 2.31
C PHE A 75 -8.19 1.64 0.98
N ARG A 76 -8.81 0.47 0.85
CA ARG A 76 -9.65 0.13 -0.31
C ARG A 76 -11.13 0.40 -0.09
N ARG A 77 -11.57 0.40 1.17
CA ARG A 77 -12.99 0.40 1.55
C ARG A 77 -13.44 1.74 2.10
N LYS A 78 -12.57 2.42 2.84
CA LYS A 78 -12.91 3.68 3.52
C LYS A 78 -12.85 4.87 2.57
N GLU A 79 -13.73 5.83 2.81
CA GLU A 79 -13.89 7.03 1.99
C GLU A 79 -13.76 8.33 2.82
N SER A 80 -13.63 8.19 4.12
CA SER A 80 -13.45 9.31 5.05
C SER A 80 -11.98 9.60 5.31
N LYS A 81 -11.66 10.83 5.72
CA LYS A 81 -10.35 11.18 6.23
C LYS A 81 -10.20 10.59 7.63
N GLU A 82 -9.35 9.57 7.77
CA GLU A 82 -9.15 8.87 9.03
C GLU A 82 -7.80 8.16 9.10
N TYR A 83 -7.41 7.73 10.30
CA TYR A 83 -6.23 6.88 10.46
C TYR A 83 -6.58 5.42 10.22
N VAL A 84 -5.72 4.74 9.46
CA VAL A 84 -5.89 3.33 9.06
C VAL A 84 -4.68 2.50 9.47
N SER A 85 -4.82 1.17 9.37
CA SER A 85 -3.76 0.23 9.75
C SER A 85 -2.60 0.16 8.76
N THR A 86 -2.86 0.42 7.49
CA THR A 86 -1.88 0.36 6.39
C THR A 86 -2.34 1.21 5.21
N LEU A 87 -1.42 1.60 4.35
CA LEU A 87 -1.68 2.34 3.11
C LEU A 87 -0.92 1.70 1.95
N ALA A 88 -1.49 1.81 0.74
CA ALA A 88 -0.75 1.59 -0.50
C ALA A 88 -0.28 2.94 -1.06
N PHE A 89 0.87 2.96 -1.75
CA PHE A 89 1.39 4.16 -2.43
C PHE A 89 1.41 5.42 -1.54
N ALA A 90 1.92 5.26 -0.33
CA ALA A 90 1.95 6.33 0.64
C ALA A 90 3.18 7.24 0.46
N MET A 91 3.00 8.49 0.89
CA MET A 91 4.08 9.44 1.10
C MET A 91 4.47 9.43 2.57
N TYR A 92 5.77 9.39 2.81
CA TYR A 92 6.37 9.33 4.13
C TYR A 92 7.32 10.49 4.32
N ARG A 93 7.33 11.16 5.47
CA ARG A 93 8.47 12.01 5.82
C ARG A 93 9.74 11.16 5.90
N LYS A 94 10.85 11.65 5.39
CA LYS A 94 12.15 10.93 5.40
C LYS A 94 12.52 10.46 6.81
N LYS A 95 12.29 11.30 7.82
CA LYS A 95 12.56 10.97 9.24
C LYS A 95 11.91 9.66 9.70
N VAL A 96 10.79 9.23 9.11
CA VAL A 96 10.12 7.97 9.46
C VAL A 96 11.05 6.79 9.16
N PHE A 97 11.73 6.80 8.01
CA PHE A 97 12.69 5.76 7.65
C PHE A 97 13.99 5.86 8.48
N ASP A 98 14.41 7.09 8.84
CA ASP A 98 15.56 7.30 9.72
C ASP A 98 15.31 6.69 11.12
N ASP A 99 14.07 6.80 11.63
CA ASP A 99 13.65 6.27 12.94
C ASP A 99 13.40 4.75 12.95
N VAL A 100 12.89 4.21 11.85
CA VAL A 100 12.40 2.81 11.77
C VAL A 100 13.46 1.90 11.12
N GLY A 101 14.31 2.45 10.29
CA GLY A 101 15.35 1.72 9.54
C GLY A 101 14.83 1.15 8.20
N PRO A 102 15.66 0.35 7.52
CA PRO A 102 15.38 -0.15 6.17
C PRO A 102 14.31 -1.25 6.15
N TYR A 103 13.83 -1.58 4.94
CA TYR A 103 12.98 -2.74 4.70
C TYR A 103 13.71 -4.05 5.02
N ASN A 104 12.96 -5.05 5.50
CA ASN A 104 13.50 -6.39 5.72
C ASN A 104 13.72 -7.10 4.36
N GLU A 105 14.99 -7.35 4.02
CA GLU A 105 15.38 -7.93 2.73
C GLU A 105 15.05 -9.43 2.60
N ASN A 106 14.70 -10.10 3.69
CA ASN A 106 14.21 -11.49 3.66
C ASN A 106 12.77 -11.60 3.18
N LEU A 107 12.05 -10.48 3.04
CA LEU A 107 10.67 -10.44 2.57
C LEU A 107 10.63 -9.90 1.14
N ALA A 108 10.31 -10.77 0.17
CA ALA A 108 10.14 -10.36 -1.23
C ALA A 108 8.71 -9.84 -1.52
N ARG A 109 7.78 -10.09 -0.62
CA ARG A 109 6.42 -9.52 -0.56
C ARG A 109 6.09 -9.29 0.91
N THR A 110 5.06 -8.48 1.18
CA THR A 110 4.65 -8.17 2.55
C THR A 110 5.72 -7.43 3.37
N GLU A 111 6.80 -6.99 2.70
CA GLU A 111 7.82 -6.13 3.29
C GLU A 111 7.25 -4.80 3.80
N ASP A 112 6.17 -4.32 3.15
CA ASP A 112 5.41 -3.15 3.54
C ASP A 112 4.63 -3.39 4.84
N ASN A 113 3.99 -4.53 5.00
CA ASN A 113 3.26 -4.86 6.23
C ASN A 113 4.20 -4.92 7.44
N GLU A 114 5.37 -5.52 7.28
CA GLU A 114 6.40 -5.58 8.34
C GLU A 114 6.92 -4.16 8.67
N MET A 115 7.23 -3.37 7.66
CA MET A 115 7.65 -1.99 7.81
C MET A 115 6.57 -1.15 8.52
N HIS A 116 5.32 -1.24 8.08
CA HIS A 116 4.19 -0.52 8.70
C HIS A 116 3.98 -0.95 10.16
N TYR A 117 4.20 -2.23 10.47
CA TYR A 117 4.16 -2.68 11.87
C TYR A 117 5.23 -1.98 12.72
N ARG A 118 6.50 -1.92 12.26
CA ARG A 118 7.56 -1.20 12.97
C ARG A 118 7.27 0.29 13.11
N MET A 119 6.70 0.93 12.07
CA MET A 119 6.27 2.32 12.12
C MET A 119 5.19 2.53 13.20
N LYS A 120 4.19 1.65 13.28
CA LYS A 120 3.16 1.68 14.34
C LYS A 120 3.77 1.52 15.74
N GLN A 121 4.74 0.62 15.91
CA GLN A 121 5.43 0.44 17.20
C GLN A 121 6.19 1.70 17.64
N LYS A 122 6.62 2.53 16.71
CA LYS A 122 7.21 3.85 16.95
C LYS A 122 6.19 4.98 17.14
N GLY A 123 4.89 4.66 17.12
CA GLY A 123 3.80 5.63 17.31
C GLY A 123 3.37 6.38 16.06
N TYR A 124 3.89 6.04 14.88
CA TYR A 124 3.44 6.62 13.62
C TYR A 124 2.03 6.18 13.26
N LYS A 125 1.24 7.13 12.74
CA LYS A 125 -0.12 6.91 12.26
C LYS A 125 -0.15 7.04 10.75
N PHE A 126 -1.07 6.34 10.11
CA PHE A 126 -1.24 6.31 8.66
C PHE A 126 -2.53 7.06 8.30
N LEU A 127 -2.40 8.28 7.77
CA LEU A 127 -3.56 9.07 7.37
C LEU A 127 -4.06 8.63 6.00
N LEU A 128 -5.30 8.18 5.93
CA LEU A 128 -6.05 8.02 4.70
C LEU A 128 -6.75 9.33 4.37
N SER A 129 -6.47 9.91 3.20
CA SER A 129 -7.15 11.12 2.72
C SER A 129 -7.99 10.80 1.47
N PRO A 130 -9.29 11.15 1.45
CA PRO A 130 -10.19 10.83 0.33
C PRO A 130 -9.83 11.58 -0.96
N ASN A 131 -9.08 12.68 -0.84
CA ASN A 131 -8.61 13.48 -1.97
C ASN A 131 -7.38 12.88 -2.67
N ILE A 132 -6.82 11.81 -2.12
CA ILE A 132 -5.66 11.10 -2.67
C ILE A 132 -6.17 9.79 -3.26
N LYS A 133 -6.07 9.64 -4.59
CA LYS A 133 -6.54 8.44 -5.28
C LYS A 133 -5.46 7.86 -6.16
N SER A 134 -5.31 6.56 -6.06
CA SER A 134 -4.44 5.75 -6.90
C SER A 134 -5.24 4.64 -7.56
N TYR A 135 -4.79 4.18 -8.70
CA TYR A 135 -5.47 3.16 -9.50
C TYR A 135 -4.50 2.07 -9.88
N ARG A 136 -4.98 0.85 -9.89
CA ARG A 136 -4.23 -0.31 -10.38
C ARG A 136 -5.11 -1.20 -11.23
N TYR A 137 -4.53 -1.87 -12.21
CA TYR A 137 -5.25 -2.88 -12.96
C TYR A 137 -5.42 -4.15 -12.14
N ALA A 138 -6.66 -4.63 -12.03
CA ALA A 138 -6.97 -5.97 -11.54
C ALA A 138 -6.45 -7.03 -12.51
N ARG A 139 -6.34 -8.28 -12.07
CA ARG A 139 -5.96 -9.38 -12.96
C ARG A 139 -7.07 -9.61 -14.01
N SER A 140 -6.67 -9.76 -15.26
CA SER A 140 -7.58 -9.94 -16.40
C SER A 140 -8.03 -11.39 -16.58
N ASP A 141 -7.39 -12.35 -15.90
CA ASP A 141 -7.68 -13.77 -16.01
C ASP A 141 -7.66 -14.48 -14.65
N LEU A 142 -8.41 -15.59 -14.57
CA LEU A 142 -8.57 -16.37 -13.33
C LEU A 142 -7.27 -17.01 -12.87
N ASN A 143 -6.45 -17.54 -13.78
CA ASN A 143 -5.19 -18.19 -13.42
C ASN A 143 -4.21 -17.20 -12.81
N GLY A 144 -4.12 -15.99 -13.40
CA GLY A 144 -3.32 -14.89 -12.86
C GLY A 144 -3.79 -14.46 -11.46
N MET A 145 -5.11 -14.41 -11.25
CA MET A 145 -5.69 -14.10 -9.94
C MET A 145 -5.37 -15.20 -8.91
N ILE A 146 -5.56 -16.47 -9.24
CA ILE A 146 -5.25 -17.60 -8.35
C ILE A 146 -3.76 -17.60 -7.99
N LYS A 147 -2.87 -17.46 -8.97
CA LYS A 147 -1.42 -17.41 -8.75
C LYS A 147 -1.03 -16.25 -7.84
N GLN A 148 -1.67 -15.07 -8.01
CA GLN A 148 -1.44 -13.92 -7.14
C GLN A 148 -1.90 -14.19 -5.70
N LYS A 149 -3.12 -14.74 -5.52
CA LYS A 149 -3.67 -15.05 -4.19
C LYS A 149 -2.85 -16.12 -3.47
N TYR A 150 -2.46 -17.18 -4.17
CA TYR A 150 -1.55 -18.20 -3.63
C TYR A 150 -0.21 -17.59 -3.19
N GLY A 151 0.39 -16.76 -4.06
CA GLY A 151 1.63 -16.05 -3.73
C GLY A 151 1.48 -15.16 -2.50
N ASN A 152 0.39 -14.41 -2.39
CA ASN A 152 0.13 -13.56 -1.22
C ASN A 152 -0.02 -14.41 0.05
N GLY A 153 -0.81 -15.49 0.02
CA GLY A 153 -0.97 -16.39 1.17
C GLY A 153 0.35 -17.01 1.63
N LYS A 154 1.17 -17.48 0.68
CA LYS A 154 2.51 -17.99 0.97
C LYS A 154 3.37 -16.96 1.71
N TRP A 155 3.42 -15.73 1.21
CA TRP A 155 4.25 -14.69 1.81
C TRP A 155 3.70 -14.17 3.14
N ILE A 156 2.38 -14.18 3.35
CA ILE A 156 1.80 -13.94 4.67
C ILE A 156 2.30 -14.98 5.67
N GLY A 157 2.28 -16.27 5.31
CA GLY A 157 2.81 -17.33 6.16
C GLY A 157 4.30 -17.16 6.49
N ILE A 158 5.12 -16.80 5.50
CA ILE A 158 6.54 -16.50 5.71
C ILE A 158 6.72 -15.29 6.64
N THR A 159 5.94 -14.22 6.41
CA THR A 159 6.06 -13.01 7.23
C THR A 159 5.68 -13.27 8.69
N LEU A 160 4.69 -14.10 8.95
CA LEU A 160 4.34 -14.50 10.32
C LEU A 160 5.47 -15.19 11.07
N HIS A 161 6.41 -15.83 10.36
CA HIS A 161 7.63 -16.37 10.95
C HIS A 161 8.56 -15.26 11.47
N TYR A 162 8.68 -14.14 10.74
CA TYR A 162 9.52 -12.99 11.13
C TYR A 162 8.79 -12.02 12.05
N CYS A 163 7.50 -11.87 11.88
CA CYS A 163 6.69 -10.87 12.57
C CYS A 163 5.26 -11.39 12.78
N GLN A 164 5.02 -12.05 13.91
CA GLN A 164 3.72 -12.66 14.24
C GLN A 164 2.57 -11.65 14.32
N LYS A 165 2.85 -10.40 14.70
CA LYS A 165 1.85 -9.34 14.89
C LYS A 165 1.70 -8.38 13.71
N CYS A 166 2.38 -8.62 12.59
CA CYS A 166 2.33 -7.71 11.43
C CYS A 166 0.95 -7.62 10.76
N PHE A 167 0.09 -8.58 11.00
CA PHE A 167 -1.27 -8.65 10.43
C PHE A 167 -2.38 -8.58 11.49
N SER A 168 -2.05 -8.24 12.73
CA SER A 168 -3.02 -8.04 13.82
C SER A 168 -3.50 -6.59 13.92
#